data_2f3a3ab137a76f5d0864330dc503ea7d
#
_entry.id   2f3a3ab137a76f5d0864330dc503ea7d
#
_cell.length_a   1.000
_cell.length_b   1.000
_cell.length_c   1.000
_cell.angle_alpha   90.00
_cell.angle_beta   90.00
_cell.angle_gamma   90.00
#
_symmetry.space_group_name_H-M   'P 1'
#
loop_
_entity.id
_entity.type
_entity.pdbx_description
1 polymer ?
#
loop_
_entity_poly.entity_id
_entity_poly.type
_entity_poly.pdbx_seq_one_letter_code
_entity_poly.pdbx_strand_id
1 'polypeptide(L)'
;MSSVFAAHRFPARFAVWRAFLPRVDIRNHAERAHDIRHGLSVTMLVLCAVLSACTKSENESTTHEMLNATLWRQSSAEYPAIARQTYRLASMNLDQALADPQWTAALEQKGNTTGLPPAIIADLDETILDDTSYEVRIIRWLGSYSPESFADWCREVNASAIPGAREFLDYAVAHGVAVFYYSARKESLRECTTRNLRHLQLPFPDETRLLLADRKSKSDYRADIAEHYRILLLLGDNMEDFVTGSRADPSVRIQLTDRYIQRWGREWIVFPNPMYGHWEAAPYGYDYQLPRTEQLRRKLRMLQ
;
A
#
# COMPACT_ATOMS: atom_id res chain seq x y z
N MET A 1 -19.91 30.65 33.18
CA MET A 1 -21.13 30.98 32.42
C MET A 1 -21.37 29.79 31.52
N SER A 2 -22.02 28.83 32.03
CA SER A 2 -23.43 28.41 31.97
C SER A 2 -23.87 28.03 30.58
N SER A 3 -23.93 26.74 30.38
CA SER A 3 -25.01 25.80 30.03
C SER A 3 -25.88 26.15 28.80
N VAL A 4 -26.11 25.15 27.95
CA VAL A 4 -27.45 24.53 27.81
C VAL A 4 -27.33 23.24 26.95
N PHE A 5 -27.63 22.10 27.56
CA PHE A 5 -27.95 20.83 26.90
C PHE A 5 -29.45 20.89 26.49
N ALA A 6 -29.77 20.58 25.26
CA ALA A 6 -31.13 20.32 24.81
C ALA A 6 -31.30 18.87 24.40
N ALA A 7 -32.04 18.12 25.21
CA ALA A 7 -32.44 16.74 24.93
C ALA A 7 -33.70 16.73 24.08
N HIS A 8 -33.67 16.10 22.93
CA HIS A 8 -34.91 15.79 22.14
C HIS A 8 -35.41 14.39 22.48
N ARG A 9 -36.62 14.36 23.05
CA ARG A 9 -37.42 13.15 23.32
C ARG A 9 -38.17 12.73 22.04
N PHE A 10 -38.10 11.46 21.70
CA PHE A 10 -39.00 10.82 20.73
C PHE A 10 -40.19 10.21 21.45
N PRO A 11 -41.41 10.33 20.90
CA PRO A 11 -42.61 9.68 21.48
C PRO A 11 -42.81 8.27 20.88
N ALA A 12 -42.99 7.30 21.77
CA ALA A 12 -43.42 5.95 21.44
C ALA A 12 -44.90 5.93 21.09
N ARG A 13 -45.27 5.33 19.96
CA ARG A 13 -46.64 4.92 19.67
C ARG A 13 -46.72 3.39 19.58
N PHE A 14 -47.29 2.77 20.59
CA PHE A 14 -47.72 1.38 20.55
C PHE A 14 -49.12 1.32 19.87
N ALA A 15 -49.23 0.57 18.78
CA ALA A 15 -50.49 0.17 18.19
C ALA A 15 -50.77 -1.29 18.56
N VAL A 16 -51.88 -1.50 19.27
CA VAL A 16 -52.40 -2.80 19.71
C VAL A 16 -53.20 -3.42 18.56
N TRP A 17 -52.76 -4.56 18.05
CA TRP A 17 -53.56 -5.40 17.16
C TRP A 17 -54.17 -6.55 17.95
N ARG A 18 -55.50 -6.54 18.14
CA ARG A 18 -56.27 -7.70 18.63
C ARG A 18 -56.53 -8.63 17.45
N ALA A 19 -56.00 -9.85 17.52
CA ALA A 19 -56.32 -10.89 16.58
C ALA A 19 -57.62 -11.61 16.99
N PHE A 20 -58.55 -11.74 16.03
CA PHE A 20 -59.73 -12.59 16.10
C PHE A 20 -59.28 -14.03 15.87
N LEU A 21 -59.59 -14.90 16.84
CA LEU A 21 -59.48 -16.36 16.69
C LEU A 21 -60.88 -16.96 16.47
N PRO A 22 -61.12 -17.75 15.43
CA PRO A 22 -62.35 -18.54 15.33
C PRO A 22 -62.32 -19.76 16.27
N ARG A 23 -63.42 -20.03 16.96
CA ARG A 23 -63.64 -21.25 17.75
C ARG A 23 -63.73 -22.45 16.83
N VAL A 24 -62.85 -23.43 17.04
CA VAL A 24 -62.92 -24.75 16.41
C VAL A 24 -63.58 -25.74 17.38
N ASP A 25 -64.64 -26.38 16.93
CA ASP A 25 -65.43 -27.38 17.65
C ASP A 25 -64.64 -28.73 17.72
N ILE A 26 -64.43 -29.20 18.93
CA ILE A 26 -63.70 -30.45 19.19
C ILE A 26 -64.71 -31.58 19.42
N ARG A 27 -65.19 -32.17 18.33
CA ARG A 27 -65.80 -33.52 18.39
C ARG A 27 -65.65 -34.23 17.05
N ASN A 28 -65.05 -35.44 17.10
CA ASN A 28 -64.82 -36.43 16.06
C ASN A 28 -63.52 -36.31 15.31
N HIS A 29 -62.52 -37.06 15.79
CA HIS A 29 -61.52 -37.75 14.93
C HIS A 29 -60.54 -38.57 15.80
N ALA A 30 -60.99 -39.71 16.28
CA ALA A 30 -60.11 -40.70 16.93
C ALA A 30 -59.45 -41.71 15.96
N GLU A 31 -59.65 -41.60 14.64
CA GLU A 31 -59.18 -42.61 13.69
C GLU A 31 -58.16 -42.12 12.63
N ARG A 32 -57.64 -40.92 12.73
CA ARG A 32 -56.58 -40.46 11.81
C ARG A 32 -55.25 -40.12 12.47
N ALA A 33 -54.98 -40.65 13.65
CA ALA A 33 -53.80 -40.28 14.44
C ALA A 33 -52.52 -41.04 14.03
N HIS A 34 -52.58 -42.04 13.16
CA HIS A 34 -51.40 -42.85 12.81
C HIS A 34 -50.62 -42.40 11.58
N ASP A 35 -51.29 -41.75 10.60
CA ASP A 35 -50.60 -41.29 9.36
C ASP A 35 -49.96 -39.89 9.48
N ILE A 36 -50.41 -39.09 10.45
CA ILE A 36 -49.91 -37.71 10.62
C ILE A 36 -48.53 -37.70 11.30
N ARG A 37 -48.17 -38.70 12.10
CA ARG A 37 -46.89 -38.74 12.81
C ARG A 37 -45.69 -38.98 11.88
N HIS A 38 -45.87 -39.75 10.80
CA HIS A 38 -44.80 -40.01 9.84
C HIS A 38 -44.61 -38.84 8.87
N GLY A 39 -45.67 -38.13 8.48
CA GLY A 39 -45.60 -36.93 7.62
C GLY A 39 -44.93 -35.73 8.30
N LEU A 40 -45.24 -35.51 9.59
CA LEU A 40 -44.65 -34.40 10.36
C LEU A 40 -43.14 -34.61 10.64
N SER A 41 -42.72 -35.85 10.88
CA SER A 41 -41.29 -36.17 11.10
C SER A 41 -40.44 -36.01 9.84
N VAL A 42 -40.95 -36.37 8.67
CA VAL A 42 -40.23 -36.20 7.39
C VAL A 42 -40.18 -34.73 6.98
N THR A 43 -41.27 -33.97 7.16
CA THR A 43 -41.34 -32.54 6.83
C THR A 43 -40.44 -31.73 7.76
N MET A 44 -40.34 -32.08 9.04
CA MET A 44 -39.47 -31.41 10.01
C MET A 44 -37.98 -31.73 9.77
N LEU A 45 -37.65 -32.97 9.35
CA LEU A 45 -36.30 -33.35 8.94
C LEU A 45 -35.85 -32.65 7.65
N VAL A 46 -36.73 -32.49 6.67
CA VAL A 46 -36.44 -31.74 5.43
C VAL A 46 -36.31 -30.26 5.71
N LEU A 47 -37.12 -29.67 6.58
CA LEU A 47 -37.02 -28.26 6.99
C LEU A 47 -35.74 -28.00 7.77
N CYS A 48 -35.33 -28.93 8.67
CA CYS A 48 -34.03 -28.82 9.35
C CYS A 48 -32.83 -29.00 8.40
N ALA A 49 -32.92 -29.87 7.40
CA ALA A 49 -31.87 -30.02 6.39
C ALA A 49 -31.74 -28.79 5.47
N VAL A 50 -32.87 -28.14 5.11
CA VAL A 50 -32.86 -26.91 4.32
C VAL A 50 -32.35 -25.72 5.16
N LEU A 51 -32.69 -25.66 6.45
CA LEU A 51 -32.17 -24.60 7.34
C LEU A 51 -30.68 -24.83 7.67
N SER A 52 -30.18 -26.06 7.72
CA SER A 52 -28.75 -26.35 7.90
C SER A 52 -27.95 -26.11 6.62
N ALA A 53 -28.56 -26.16 5.44
CA ALA A 53 -27.90 -25.84 4.19
C ALA A 53 -27.78 -24.30 3.96
N CYS A 54 -28.60 -23.49 4.65
CA CYS A 54 -28.56 -22.03 4.59
C CYS A 54 -27.58 -21.39 5.60
N THR A 55 -26.88 -22.16 6.44
CA THR A 55 -25.92 -21.59 7.43
C THR A 55 -24.45 -21.78 7.07
N LYS A 56 -24.12 -22.07 5.82
CA LYS A 56 -22.82 -21.72 5.26
C LYS A 56 -22.92 -20.38 4.54
N SER A 57 -23.27 -19.34 5.27
CA SER A 57 -22.72 -18.03 5.01
C SER A 57 -21.24 -18.17 5.40
N GLU A 58 -20.39 -18.53 4.44
CA GLU A 58 -19.02 -18.10 4.50
C GLU A 58 -19.12 -16.58 4.69
N ASN A 59 -18.73 -16.11 5.86
CA ASN A 59 -18.34 -14.75 6.04
C ASN A 59 -17.14 -14.56 5.10
N GLU A 60 -17.38 -14.39 3.80
CA GLU A 60 -16.40 -13.79 2.94
C GLU A 60 -16.09 -12.46 3.59
N SER A 61 -14.90 -12.35 4.15
CA SER A 61 -14.42 -11.12 4.74
C SER A 61 -14.57 -10.04 3.67
N THR A 62 -15.55 -9.16 3.85
CA THR A 62 -15.74 -7.98 2.99
C THR A 62 -14.62 -6.97 3.20
N THR A 63 -13.63 -7.32 4.03
CA THR A 63 -12.51 -6.46 4.42
C THR A 63 -11.32 -6.71 3.48
N HIS A 64 -10.84 -5.65 2.88
CA HIS A 64 -9.64 -5.72 2.04
C HIS A 64 -8.38 -5.85 2.90
N GLU A 65 -7.40 -6.67 2.46
CA GLU A 65 -6.15 -6.92 3.20
C GLU A 65 -5.38 -5.64 3.53
N MET A 66 -5.37 -4.65 2.62
CA MET A 66 -4.67 -3.38 2.81
C MET A 66 -5.41 -2.35 3.68
N LEU A 67 -6.62 -2.64 4.16
CA LEU A 67 -7.44 -1.63 4.85
C LEU A 67 -6.70 -0.94 5.99
N ASN A 68 -6.13 -1.69 6.93
CA ASN A 68 -5.46 -1.10 8.09
C ASN A 68 -4.15 -0.38 7.71
N ALA A 69 -3.41 -0.92 6.75
CA ALA A 69 -2.19 -0.29 6.25
C ALA A 69 -2.49 1.06 5.56
N THR A 70 -3.48 1.09 4.69
CA THR A 70 -3.92 2.31 4.00
C THR A 70 -4.55 3.32 4.96
N LEU A 71 -5.35 2.85 5.93
CA LEU A 71 -5.93 3.70 6.96
C LEU A 71 -4.84 4.37 7.82
N TRP A 72 -3.80 3.59 8.21
CA TRP A 72 -2.66 4.12 8.94
C TRP A 72 -1.93 5.20 8.14
N ARG A 73 -1.68 4.97 6.86
CA ARG A 73 -1.08 5.96 5.98
C ARG A 73 -1.90 7.24 5.87
N GLN A 74 -3.19 7.10 5.65
CA GLN A 74 -4.09 8.22 5.36
C GLN A 74 -4.45 9.04 6.61
N SER A 75 -4.56 8.41 7.77
CA SER A 75 -5.22 9.03 8.93
C SER A 75 -4.42 9.04 10.23
N SER A 76 -3.26 8.35 10.30
CA SER A 76 -2.44 8.40 11.52
C SER A 76 -1.68 9.73 11.62
N ALA A 77 -1.41 10.15 12.84
CA ALA A 77 -0.50 11.26 13.12
C ALA A 77 0.98 10.85 12.98
N GLU A 78 1.24 9.56 13.18
CA GLU A 78 2.58 8.98 13.17
C GLU A 78 3.19 8.98 11.76
N TYR A 79 2.39 8.64 10.72
CA TYR A 79 2.91 8.56 9.37
C TYR A 79 3.54 9.89 8.89
N PRO A 80 2.83 11.04 8.90
CA PRO A 80 3.44 12.31 8.49
C PRO A 80 4.59 12.76 9.39
N ALA A 81 4.63 12.34 10.66
CA ALA A 81 5.76 12.61 11.54
C ALA A 81 6.99 11.78 11.13
N ILE A 82 6.82 10.47 10.85
CA ILE A 82 7.88 9.60 10.35
C ILE A 82 8.40 10.08 9.00
N ALA A 83 7.52 10.43 8.05
CA ALA A 83 7.92 10.93 6.75
C ALA A 83 8.81 12.18 6.85
N ARG A 84 8.39 13.19 7.62
CA ARG A 84 9.20 14.40 7.86
C ARG A 84 10.51 14.10 8.59
N GLN A 85 10.50 13.21 9.57
CA GLN A 85 11.71 12.77 10.26
C GLN A 85 12.69 12.12 9.28
N THR A 86 12.20 11.26 8.38
CA THR A 86 13.00 10.57 7.37
C THR A 86 13.64 11.57 6.40
N TYR A 87 12.89 12.56 5.92
CA TYR A 87 13.46 13.61 5.07
C TYR A 87 14.43 14.53 5.80
N ARG A 88 14.18 14.80 7.08
CA ARG A 88 15.15 15.56 7.89
C ARG A 88 16.46 14.81 8.04
N LEU A 89 16.38 13.48 8.28
CA LEU A 89 17.57 12.62 8.30
C LEU A 89 18.30 12.67 6.94
N ALA A 90 17.56 12.60 5.84
CA ALA A 90 18.13 12.71 4.50
C ALA A 90 18.87 14.05 4.29
N SER A 91 18.31 15.17 4.76
CA SER A 91 18.99 16.48 4.67
C SER A 91 20.29 16.51 5.48
N MET A 92 20.26 16.02 6.73
CA MET A 92 21.46 15.96 7.59
C MET A 92 22.56 15.08 6.97
N ASN A 93 22.19 13.98 6.34
CA ASN A 93 23.13 13.09 5.68
C ASN A 93 23.65 13.68 4.36
N LEU A 94 22.83 14.47 3.67
CA LEU A 94 23.25 15.17 2.46
C LEU A 94 24.37 16.16 2.76
N ASP A 95 24.30 16.89 3.88
CA ASP A 95 25.36 17.80 4.32
C ASP A 95 26.66 17.05 4.59
N GLN A 96 26.59 15.90 5.26
CA GLN A 96 27.76 15.04 5.51
C GLN A 96 28.33 14.49 4.21
N ALA A 97 27.45 14.04 3.30
CA ALA A 97 27.85 13.50 2.00
C ALA A 97 28.50 14.54 1.09
N LEU A 98 28.07 15.78 1.15
CA LEU A 98 28.69 16.89 0.42
C LEU A 98 30.08 17.23 0.98
N ALA A 99 30.24 17.13 2.29
CA ALA A 99 31.52 17.40 2.96
C ALA A 99 32.56 16.27 2.81
N ASP A 100 32.12 15.03 2.57
CA ASP A 100 32.99 13.86 2.43
C ASP A 100 33.18 13.46 0.95
N PRO A 101 34.34 13.70 0.32
CA PRO A 101 34.57 13.34 -1.08
C PRO A 101 34.50 11.83 -1.37
N GLN A 102 34.64 10.98 -0.35
CA GLN A 102 34.59 9.53 -0.49
C GLN A 102 33.18 8.96 -0.32
N TRP A 103 32.22 9.78 0.05
CA TRP A 103 30.85 9.33 0.25
C TRP A 103 30.20 8.95 -1.07
N THR A 104 29.70 7.70 -1.15
CA THR A 104 28.90 7.21 -2.26
C THR A 104 27.81 6.26 -1.77
N ALA A 105 26.59 6.40 -2.31
CA ALA A 105 25.45 5.59 -1.92
C ALA A 105 25.23 4.35 -2.79
N ALA A 106 25.51 4.43 -4.08
CA ALA A 106 25.24 3.33 -5.00
C ALA A 106 26.35 2.26 -4.96
N LEU A 107 25.97 0.99 -4.88
CA LEU A 107 26.89 -0.14 -4.97
C LEU A 107 27.53 -0.24 -6.36
N GLU A 108 26.88 0.32 -7.35
CA GLU A 108 27.31 0.39 -8.75
C GLU A 108 28.39 1.46 -8.97
N GLN A 109 28.56 2.41 -8.04
CA GLN A 109 29.58 3.46 -8.11
C GLN A 109 30.99 2.86 -8.00
N LYS A 110 31.76 2.94 -9.03
CA LYS A 110 33.12 2.38 -9.10
C LYS A 110 34.14 3.46 -9.46
N GLY A 111 35.38 3.24 -9.02
CA GLY A 111 36.48 4.13 -9.38
C GLY A 111 36.50 5.45 -8.61
N ASN A 112 37.22 6.43 -9.17
CA ASN A 112 37.35 7.75 -8.57
C ASN A 112 36.15 8.65 -8.90
N THR A 113 35.50 9.17 -7.87
CA THR A 113 34.35 10.06 -7.99
C THR A 113 34.72 11.56 -7.89
N THR A 114 36.01 11.86 -7.76
CA THR A 114 36.50 13.24 -7.65
C THR A 114 36.14 14.06 -8.90
N GLY A 115 35.47 15.17 -8.69
CA GLY A 115 35.05 16.07 -9.78
C GLY A 115 33.71 15.69 -10.44
N LEU A 116 33.13 14.54 -10.11
CA LEU A 116 31.77 14.24 -10.56
C LEU A 116 30.75 15.13 -9.82
N PRO A 117 29.76 15.68 -10.52
CA PRO A 117 28.70 16.46 -9.89
C PRO A 117 27.87 15.58 -8.94
N PRO A 118 27.43 16.11 -7.79
CA PRO A 118 26.64 15.36 -6.83
C PRO A 118 25.23 15.10 -7.32
N ALA A 119 24.69 13.92 -6.99
CA ALA A 119 23.32 13.54 -7.28
C ALA A 119 22.68 12.74 -6.16
N ILE A 120 21.37 12.76 -6.10
CA ILE A 120 20.54 11.81 -5.37
C ILE A 120 19.63 11.07 -6.35
N ILE A 121 19.27 9.85 -5.99
CA ILE A 121 18.28 9.06 -6.73
C ILE A 121 17.14 8.75 -5.78
N ALA A 122 15.92 9.08 -6.17
CA ALA A 122 14.72 8.83 -5.40
C ALA A 122 13.72 8.00 -6.20
N ASP A 123 13.14 6.98 -5.56
CA ASP A 123 11.93 6.35 -6.06
C ASP A 123 10.77 7.32 -6.03
N LEU A 124 9.72 7.06 -6.80
CA LEU A 124 8.55 7.93 -6.85
C LEU A 124 7.44 7.49 -5.90
N ASP A 125 6.89 6.30 -6.14
CA ASP A 125 5.67 5.85 -5.49
C ASP A 125 5.97 5.46 -4.04
N GLU A 126 5.24 6.03 -3.09
CA GLU A 126 5.43 5.85 -1.63
C GLU A 126 6.78 6.37 -1.08
N THR A 127 7.51 7.06 -1.94
CA THR A 127 8.77 7.75 -1.58
C THR A 127 8.64 9.27 -1.77
N ILE A 128 8.33 9.74 -2.97
CA ILE A 128 8.12 11.16 -3.29
C ILE A 128 6.62 11.45 -3.47
N LEU A 129 5.90 10.57 -4.14
CA LEU A 129 4.47 10.65 -4.41
C LEU A 129 3.70 9.72 -3.47
N ASP A 130 2.58 10.19 -3.00
CA ASP A 130 1.63 9.44 -2.18
C ASP A 130 0.49 8.90 -3.05
N ASP A 131 0.51 7.60 -3.30
CA ASP A 131 -0.49 6.90 -4.12
C ASP A 131 -1.66 6.35 -3.27
N THR A 132 -1.76 6.72 -1.99
CA THR A 132 -2.82 6.24 -1.06
C THR A 132 -4.23 6.43 -1.64
N SER A 133 -4.47 7.47 -2.45
CA SER A 133 -5.77 7.69 -3.09
C SER A 133 -6.12 6.62 -4.12
N TYR A 134 -5.14 6.00 -4.78
CA TYR A 134 -5.34 4.83 -5.63
C TYR A 134 -5.63 3.57 -4.79
N GLU A 135 -4.91 3.36 -3.71
CA GLU A 135 -5.12 2.22 -2.81
C GLU A 135 -6.51 2.25 -2.15
N VAL A 136 -7.01 3.44 -1.82
CA VAL A 136 -8.40 3.62 -1.36
C VAL A 136 -9.41 3.18 -2.42
N ARG A 137 -9.16 3.40 -3.72
CA ARG A 137 -10.04 2.90 -4.79
C ARG A 137 -10.07 1.38 -4.83
N ILE A 138 -8.89 0.75 -4.79
CA ILE A 138 -8.77 -0.72 -4.76
C ILE A 138 -9.59 -1.29 -3.58
N ILE A 139 -9.42 -0.72 -2.39
CA ILE A 139 -10.12 -1.18 -1.18
C ILE A 139 -11.63 -1.02 -1.32
N ARG A 140 -12.11 0.13 -1.80
CA ARG A 140 -13.55 0.40 -1.95
C ARG A 140 -14.22 -0.50 -2.98
N TRP A 141 -13.50 -0.92 -4.00
CA TRP A 141 -14.03 -1.81 -5.04
C TRP A 141 -13.75 -3.29 -4.74
N LEU A 142 -13.16 -3.60 -3.57
CA LEU A 142 -12.71 -4.95 -3.21
C LEU A 142 -11.89 -5.61 -4.34
N GLY A 143 -11.12 -4.77 -5.04
CA GLY A 143 -10.36 -5.15 -6.22
C GLY A 143 -8.91 -5.49 -5.92
N SER A 144 -8.10 -5.42 -6.95
CA SER A 144 -6.64 -5.53 -6.88
C SER A 144 -6.03 -4.57 -7.89
N TYR A 145 -4.73 -4.34 -7.77
CA TYR A 145 -3.99 -3.56 -8.75
C TYR A 145 -4.22 -4.08 -10.17
N SER A 146 -4.48 -3.16 -11.11
CA SER A 146 -4.35 -3.42 -12.54
C SER A 146 -3.63 -2.27 -13.23
N PRO A 147 -2.81 -2.55 -14.27
CA PRO A 147 -2.13 -1.50 -15.03
C PRO A 147 -3.09 -0.46 -15.61
N GLU A 148 -4.27 -0.89 -16.03
CA GLU A 148 -5.29 -0.03 -16.63
C GLU A 148 -5.88 0.92 -15.61
N SER A 149 -6.31 0.40 -14.43
CA SER A 149 -6.90 1.23 -13.38
C SER A 149 -5.88 2.20 -12.78
N PHE A 150 -4.61 1.79 -12.67
CA PHE A 150 -3.53 2.68 -12.24
C PHE A 150 -3.25 3.77 -13.28
N ALA A 151 -3.27 3.43 -14.58
CA ALA A 151 -3.11 4.40 -15.64
C ALA A 151 -4.25 5.45 -15.66
N ASP A 152 -5.49 5.02 -15.43
CA ASP A 152 -6.63 5.94 -15.33
C ASP A 152 -6.46 6.90 -14.14
N TRP A 153 -6.09 6.38 -12.98
CA TRP A 153 -5.80 7.20 -11.81
C TRP A 153 -4.61 8.16 -12.03
N CYS A 154 -3.53 7.71 -12.66
CA CYS A 154 -2.37 8.54 -12.97
C CYS A 154 -2.77 9.76 -13.83
N ARG A 155 -3.66 9.57 -14.83
CA ARG A 155 -4.13 10.65 -15.72
C ARG A 155 -4.91 11.74 -14.98
N GLU A 156 -5.47 11.43 -13.82
CA GLU A 156 -6.15 12.42 -12.97
C GLU A 156 -5.17 13.39 -12.30
N VAL A 157 -3.86 13.06 -12.27
CA VAL A 157 -2.83 13.90 -11.64
C VAL A 157 -3.14 14.16 -10.16
N ASN A 158 -3.51 13.10 -9.44
CA ASN A 158 -4.11 13.19 -8.09
C ASN A 158 -3.20 12.65 -6.97
N ALA A 159 -1.98 12.21 -7.27
CA ALA A 159 -1.00 11.88 -6.24
C ALA A 159 -0.56 13.17 -5.52
N SER A 160 -0.51 13.13 -4.20
CA SER A 160 0.06 14.20 -3.38
C SER A 160 1.57 13.98 -3.16
N ALA A 161 2.27 14.98 -2.66
CA ALA A 161 3.64 14.80 -2.22
C ALA A 161 3.66 14.19 -0.81
N ILE A 162 4.59 13.26 -0.57
CA ILE A 162 4.86 12.74 0.78
C ILE A 162 5.32 13.91 1.68
N PRO A 163 4.82 13.99 2.93
CA PRO A 163 5.17 15.08 3.83
C PRO A 163 6.68 15.23 4.04
N GLY A 164 7.24 16.38 3.67
CA GLY A 164 8.67 16.68 3.73
C GLY A 164 9.44 16.46 2.42
N ALA A 165 8.81 15.82 1.41
CA ALA A 165 9.48 15.53 0.13
C ALA A 165 9.92 16.81 -0.59
N ARG A 166 9.03 17.78 -0.73
CA ARG A 166 9.30 19.01 -1.43
C ARG A 166 10.42 19.80 -0.77
N GLU A 167 10.33 19.97 0.54
CA GLU A 167 11.32 20.71 1.32
C GLU A 167 12.73 20.10 1.18
N PHE A 168 12.83 18.77 1.22
CA PHE A 168 14.08 18.05 1.02
C PHE A 168 14.62 18.20 -0.40
N LEU A 169 13.78 18.06 -1.41
CA LEU A 169 14.19 18.16 -2.81
C LEU A 169 14.63 19.59 -3.17
N ASP A 170 13.89 20.60 -2.70
CA ASP A 170 14.26 22.00 -2.86
C ASP A 170 15.61 22.29 -2.15
N TYR A 171 15.81 21.71 -0.97
CA TYR A 171 17.09 21.79 -0.25
C TYR A 171 18.23 21.17 -1.05
N ALA A 172 18.06 19.96 -1.61
CA ALA A 172 19.09 19.29 -2.40
C ALA A 172 19.48 20.13 -3.63
N VAL A 173 18.50 20.64 -4.37
CA VAL A 173 18.73 21.49 -5.55
C VAL A 173 19.43 22.78 -5.18
N ALA A 174 19.04 23.43 -4.07
CA ALA A 174 19.69 24.66 -3.59
C ALA A 174 21.18 24.44 -3.23
N HIS A 175 21.57 23.20 -2.92
CA HIS A 175 22.97 22.82 -2.66
C HIS A 175 23.67 22.26 -3.90
N GLY A 176 23.12 22.45 -5.10
CA GLY A 176 23.72 22.02 -6.36
C GLY A 176 23.67 20.52 -6.61
N VAL A 177 22.80 19.78 -5.90
CA VAL A 177 22.65 18.35 -6.03
C VAL A 177 21.60 18.02 -7.10
N ALA A 178 21.98 17.22 -8.07
CA ALA A 178 21.08 16.74 -9.11
C ALA A 178 20.09 15.71 -8.53
N VAL A 179 18.81 15.85 -8.89
CA VAL A 179 17.76 14.91 -8.49
C VAL A 179 17.37 14.03 -9.67
N PHE A 180 17.47 12.72 -9.49
CA PHE A 180 16.96 11.72 -10.42
C PHE A 180 15.78 10.99 -9.77
N TYR A 181 14.69 10.86 -10.52
CA TYR A 181 13.56 10.04 -10.14
C TYR A 181 13.59 8.74 -10.93
N TYR A 182 13.49 7.62 -10.27
CA TYR A 182 13.27 6.35 -10.96
C TYR A 182 12.02 5.65 -10.41
N SER A 183 11.31 4.91 -11.25
CA SER A 183 10.05 4.29 -10.85
C SER A 183 9.78 2.99 -11.57
N ALA A 184 9.01 2.10 -10.94
CA ALA A 184 8.45 0.92 -11.56
C ALA A 184 7.33 1.25 -12.57
N ARG A 185 6.90 2.50 -12.67
CA ARG A 185 5.92 2.96 -13.66
C ARG A 185 6.41 2.70 -15.08
N LYS A 186 5.49 2.36 -15.97
CA LYS A 186 5.78 2.15 -17.40
C LYS A 186 5.98 3.46 -18.16
N GLU A 187 6.69 3.40 -19.27
CA GLU A 187 6.92 4.56 -20.17
C GLU A 187 5.60 5.20 -20.63
N SER A 188 4.55 4.41 -20.82
CA SER A 188 3.21 4.91 -21.16
C SER A 188 2.59 5.86 -20.12
N LEU A 189 3.15 5.90 -18.92
CA LEU A 189 2.73 6.79 -17.81
C LEU A 189 3.62 8.03 -17.65
N ARG A 190 4.61 8.22 -18.53
CA ARG A 190 5.55 9.36 -18.44
C ARG A 190 4.82 10.70 -18.40
N GLU A 191 3.87 10.90 -19.30
CA GLU A 191 3.15 12.16 -19.40
C GLU A 191 2.39 12.49 -18.10
N CYS A 192 1.57 11.56 -17.61
CA CYS A 192 0.80 11.80 -16.38
C CYS A 192 1.71 11.96 -15.16
N THR A 193 2.81 11.20 -15.08
CA THR A 193 3.82 11.32 -14.01
C THR A 193 4.49 12.69 -14.05
N THR A 194 4.94 13.13 -15.20
CA THR A 194 5.56 14.47 -15.40
C THR A 194 4.58 15.58 -15.04
N ARG A 195 3.32 15.47 -15.46
CA ARG A 195 2.28 16.44 -15.09
C ARG A 195 2.07 16.51 -13.58
N ASN A 196 2.11 15.37 -12.89
CA ASN A 196 1.95 15.33 -11.44
C ASN A 196 3.15 16.00 -10.72
N LEU A 197 4.38 15.67 -11.12
CA LEU A 197 5.59 16.31 -10.57
C LEU A 197 5.54 17.84 -10.74
N ARG A 198 5.16 18.31 -11.92
CA ARG A 198 5.00 19.75 -12.21
C ARG A 198 3.86 20.38 -11.42
N HIS A 199 2.71 19.70 -11.30
CA HIS A 199 1.57 20.17 -10.51
C HIS A 199 1.94 20.38 -9.04
N LEU A 200 2.72 19.47 -8.48
CA LEU A 200 3.23 19.55 -7.11
C LEU A 200 4.42 20.52 -6.97
N GLN A 201 4.87 21.14 -8.07
CA GLN A 201 6.04 22.02 -8.10
C GLN A 201 7.30 21.36 -7.53
N LEU A 202 7.46 20.06 -7.73
CA LEU A 202 8.67 19.35 -7.35
C LEU A 202 9.81 19.69 -8.31
N PRO A 203 11.08 19.72 -7.87
CA PRO A 203 12.22 19.93 -8.73
C PRO A 203 12.29 18.92 -9.85
N PHE A 204 11.96 19.33 -11.06
CA PHE A 204 11.95 18.50 -12.26
C PHE A 204 12.46 19.32 -13.45
N PRO A 205 13.80 19.41 -13.62
CA PRO A 205 14.41 20.28 -14.61
C PRO A 205 14.12 19.83 -16.04
N ASP A 206 14.13 18.53 -16.29
CA ASP A 206 13.88 17.94 -17.60
C ASP A 206 13.48 16.45 -17.51
N GLU A 207 12.98 15.90 -18.61
CA GLU A 207 12.46 14.53 -18.66
C GLU A 207 13.55 13.45 -18.64
N THR A 208 14.82 13.82 -18.84
CA THR A 208 15.94 12.87 -18.74
C THR A 208 16.20 12.42 -17.29
N ARG A 209 15.68 13.20 -16.32
CA ARG A 209 15.76 12.90 -14.89
C ARG A 209 14.63 11.97 -14.39
N LEU A 210 13.69 11.58 -15.24
CA LEU A 210 12.63 10.62 -14.96
C LEU A 210 12.92 9.30 -15.67
N LEU A 211 13.25 8.28 -14.89
CA LEU A 211 13.72 6.97 -15.35
C LEU A 211 12.65 5.92 -15.03
N LEU A 212 12.02 5.35 -16.06
CA LEU A 212 10.89 4.45 -15.93
C LEU A 212 11.29 3.00 -16.28
N ALA A 213 10.70 2.03 -15.57
CA ALA A 213 11.17 0.64 -15.53
C ALA A 213 11.09 -0.16 -16.83
N ASP A 214 10.35 0.29 -17.87
CA ASP A 214 10.24 -0.44 -19.13
C ASP A 214 11.55 -0.57 -19.90
N ARG A 215 12.53 0.28 -19.58
CA ARG A 215 13.78 0.36 -20.36
C ARG A 215 14.92 -0.35 -19.67
N LYS A 216 15.04 -0.22 -18.36
CA LYS A 216 16.16 -0.74 -17.57
C LYS A 216 15.71 -1.06 -16.14
N SER A 217 16.45 -1.95 -15.47
CA SER A 217 16.28 -2.17 -14.04
C SER A 217 16.75 -0.95 -13.22
N LYS A 218 16.32 -0.84 -11.97
CA LYS A 218 16.78 0.22 -11.06
C LYS A 218 18.30 0.20 -10.87
N SER A 219 18.91 -0.98 -10.83
CA SER A 219 20.37 -1.10 -10.73
C SER A 219 21.11 -0.63 -12.00
N ASP A 220 20.55 -0.91 -13.20
CA ASP A 220 21.15 -0.42 -14.44
C ASP A 220 21.11 1.11 -14.51
N TYR A 221 19.99 1.72 -14.07
CA TYR A 221 19.90 3.18 -13.97
C TYR A 221 20.90 3.75 -12.95
N ARG A 222 21.09 3.10 -11.78
CA ARG A 222 22.12 3.52 -10.82
C ARG A 222 23.52 3.44 -11.42
N ALA A 223 23.81 2.38 -12.19
CA ALA A 223 25.08 2.25 -12.88
C ALA A 223 25.31 3.35 -13.93
N ASP A 224 24.33 3.63 -14.77
CA ASP A 224 24.41 4.71 -15.77
C ASP A 224 24.64 6.09 -15.12
N ILE A 225 23.91 6.39 -14.04
CA ILE A 225 24.05 7.67 -13.33
C ILE A 225 25.43 7.75 -12.68
N ALA A 226 25.93 6.64 -12.12
CA ALA A 226 27.23 6.55 -11.45
C ALA A 226 28.43 6.84 -12.37
N GLU A 227 28.27 6.70 -13.69
CA GLU A 227 29.30 7.07 -14.67
C GLU A 227 29.51 8.59 -14.76
N HIS A 228 28.47 9.37 -14.46
CA HIS A 228 28.45 10.80 -14.70
C HIS A 228 28.24 11.63 -13.44
N TYR A 229 27.80 11.03 -12.35
CA TYR A 229 27.47 11.69 -11.09
C TYR A 229 28.02 10.92 -9.89
N ARG A 230 28.39 11.63 -8.84
CA ARG A 230 28.61 11.06 -7.52
C ARG A 230 27.27 10.93 -6.79
N ILE A 231 26.79 9.71 -6.61
CA ILE A 231 25.49 9.43 -5.99
C ILE A 231 25.62 9.50 -4.48
N LEU A 232 24.99 10.51 -3.85
CA LEU A 232 25.13 10.79 -2.43
C LEU A 232 24.09 10.04 -1.57
N LEU A 233 22.85 9.96 -2.02
CA LEU A 233 21.79 9.27 -1.32
C LEU A 233 20.94 8.45 -2.30
N LEU A 234 20.43 7.31 -1.81
CA LEU A 234 19.33 6.57 -2.41
C LEU A 234 18.13 6.69 -1.48
N LEU A 235 16.96 7.04 -2.02
CA LEU A 235 15.70 7.15 -1.30
C LEU A 235 14.69 6.18 -1.92
N GLY A 236 13.98 5.40 -1.11
CA GLY A 236 13.01 4.42 -1.61
C GLY A 236 12.19 3.81 -0.49
N ASP A 237 11.13 3.08 -0.84
CA ASP A 237 10.29 2.32 0.09
C ASP A 237 10.51 0.80 -0.05
N ASN A 238 11.23 0.37 -1.08
CA ASN A 238 11.46 -1.03 -1.40
C ASN A 238 12.96 -1.36 -1.45
N MET A 239 13.33 -2.58 -1.06
CA MET A 239 14.73 -3.05 -1.11
C MET A 239 15.40 -2.93 -2.49
N GLU A 240 14.61 -3.03 -3.58
CA GLU A 240 15.13 -2.90 -4.95
C GLU A 240 15.66 -1.51 -5.27
N ASP A 241 15.24 -0.51 -4.50
CA ASP A 241 15.73 0.87 -4.62
C ASP A 241 17.20 0.99 -4.24
N PHE A 242 17.70 0.07 -3.45
CA PHE A 242 19.02 0.12 -2.84
C PHE A 242 19.96 -0.96 -3.36
N VAL A 243 19.43 -2.19 -3.58
CA VAL A 243 20.28 -3.36 -3.87
C VAL A 243 19.58 -4.33 -4.82
N THR A 244 20.37 -4.94 -5.71
CA THR A 244 19.93 -6.04 -6.57
C THR A 244 19.73 -7.34 -5.77
N GLY A 245 18.94 -8.27 -6.32
CA GLY A 245 18.67 -9.57 -5.68
C GLY A 245 17.68 -9.50 -4.53
N SER A 246 17.00 -8.38 -4.36
CA SER A 246 15.97 -8.19 -3.33
C SER A 246 14.63 -8.86 -3.64
N ARG A 247 14.44 -9.31 -4.89
CA ARG A 247 13.29 -10.15 -5.28
C ARG A 247 13.60 -11.60 -4.94
N ALA A 248 13.55 -11.91 -3.65
CA ALA A 248 13.99 -13.17 -3.05
C ALA A 248 13.04 -13.55 -1.89
N ASP A 249 13.26 -14.74 -1.33
CA ASP A 249 12.53 -15.19 -0.14
C ASP A 249 12.66 -14.21 1.03
N PRO A 250 11.66 -14.14 1.93
CA PRO A 250 11.68 -13.22 3.07
C PRO A 250 12.96 -13.29 3.92
N SER A 251 13.49 -14.49 4.15
CA SER A 251 14.74 -14.70 4.90
C SER A 251 15.97 -14.10 4.20
N VAL A 252 16.05 -14.21 2.87
CA VAL A 252 17.12 -13.61 2.08
C VAL A 252 17.02 -12.10 2.09
N ARG A 253 15.80 -11.55 2.03
CA ARG A 253 15.56 -10.09 2.15
C ARG A 253 16.05 -9.54 3.49
N ILE A 254 15.80 -10.26 4.59
CA ILE A 254 16.30 -9.89 5.92
C ILE A 254 17.83 -9.95 5.95
N GLN A 255 18.44 -11.01 5.41
CA GLN A 255 19.92 -11.11 5.32
C GLN A 255 20.54 -9.96 4.51
N LEU A 256 19.87 -9.45 3.47
CA LEU A 256 20.34 -8.26 2.75
C LEU A 256 20.31 -7.02 3.64
N THR A 257 19.30 -6.88 4.51
CA THR A 257 19.25 -5.78 5.48
C THR A 257 20.45 -5.82 6.43
N ASP A 258 20.77 -7.00 6.98
CA ASP A 258 21.91 -7.19 7.87
C ASP A 258 23.24 -6.96 7.17
N ARG A 259 23.38 -7.46 5.94
CA ARG A 259 24.60 -7.29 5.13
C ARG A 259 24.97 -5.82 4.93
N TYR A 260 23.97 -4.95 4.77
CA TYR A 260 24.16 -3.52 4.49
C TYR A 260 23.77 -2.63 5.67
N ILE A 261 23.84 -3.16 6.90
CA ILE A 261 23.39 -2.48 8.11
C ILE A 261 23.98 -1.07 8.30
N GLN A 262 25.20 -0.84 7.86
CA GLN A 262 25.90 0.44 8.00
C GLN A 262 25.39 1.51 7.03
N ARG A 263 24.60 1.14 6.01
CA ARG A 263 24.09 2.08 5.01
C ARG A 263 22.71 2.62 5.35
N TRP A 264 21.91 1.87 6.10
CA TRP A 264 20.57 2.28 6.49
C TRP A 264 20.59 3.49 7.41
N GLY A 265 19.82 4.50 7.02
CA GLY A 265 19.79 5.76 7.74
C GLY A 265 21.03 6.64 7.54
N ARG A 266 21.93 6.24 6.64
CA ARG A 266 23.13 6.99 6.23
C ARG A 266 23.08 7.29 4.73
N GLU A 267 23.58 6.41 3.88
CA GLU A 267 23.50 6.57 2.41
C GLU A 267 22.14 6.15 1.86
N TRP A 268 21.43 5.26 2.57
CA TRP A 268 20.16 4.67 2.17
C TRP A 268 19.04 5.11 3.10
N ILE A 269 18.06 5.79 2.54
CA ILE A 269 16.94 6.38 3.26
C ILE A 269 15.67 5.63 2.87
N VAL A 270 15.21 4.75 3.76
CA VAL A 270 14.03 3.92 3.53
C VAL A 270 12.77 4.55 4.12
N PHE A 271 11.68 4.55 3.33
CA PHE A 271 10.35 5.01 3.74
C PHE A 271 9.46 3.83 4.10
N PRO A 272 8.55 3.96 5.07
CA PRO A 272 7.63 2.90 5.42
C PRO A 272 6.51 2.77 4.38
N ASN A 273 6.38 1.59 3.78
CA ASN A 273 5.22 1.22 2.97
C ASN A 273 4.63 -0.11 3.48
N PRO A 274 3.58 -0.05 4.32
CA PRO A 274 2.89 -1.23 4.82
C PRO A 274 1.76 -1.72 3.89
N MET A 275 1.52 -1.07 2.74
CA MET A 275 0.40 -1.38 1.85
C MET A 275 0.76 -2.44 0.83
N TYR A 276 1.86 -2.27 0.12
CA TYR A 276 2.32 -3.16 -0.93
C TYR A 276 3.84 -3.13 -1.11
N GLY A 277 4.37 -4.02 -1.92
CA GLY A 277 5.79 -4.07 -2.27
C GLY A 277 6.30 -5.50 -2.42
N HIS A 278 7.58 -5.65 -2.68
CA HIS A 278 8.19 -6.98 -2.81
C HIS A 278 8.12 -7.80 -1.51
N TRP A 279 8.02 -7.13 -0.36
CA TRP A 279 7.85 -7.81 0.93
C TRP A 279 6.53 -8.59 1.01
N GLU A 280 5.48 -8.04 0.41
CA GLU A 280 4.14 -8.62 0.38
C GLU A 280 4.07 -9.83 -0.56
N ALA A 281 4.81 -9.78 -1.68
CA ALA A 281 4.85 -10.85 -2.69
C ALA A 281 5.85 -11.96 -2.39
N ALA A 282 6.85 -11.71 -1.55
CA ALA A 282 7.88 -12.68 -1.19
C ALA A 282 7.33 -14.00 -0.58
N PRO A 283 6.30 -14.00 0.31
CA PRO A 283 5.72 -15.21 0.86
C PRO A 283 5.16 -16.19 -0.16
N TYR A 284 4.74 -15.70 -1.32
CA TYR A 284 4.23 -16.56 -2.40
C TYR A 284 5.14 -16.61 -3.64
N GLY A 285 6.42 -16.25 -3.46
CA GLY A 285 7.45 -16.40 -4.49
C GLY A 285 7.24 -15.50 -5.70
N TYR A 286 6.53 -14.36 -5.54
CA TYR A 286 6.22 -13.42 -6.64
C TYR A 286 5.39 -14.02 -7.77
N ASP A 287 4.67 -15.12 -7.51
CA ASP A 287 3.77 -15.74 -8.46
C ASP A 287 2.39 -15.06 -8.41
N TYR A 288 2.25 -13.99 -9.17
CA TYR A 288 1.02 -13.19 -9.27
C TYR A 288 -0.12 -13.90 -10.01
N GLN A 289 0.13 -15.10 -10.58
CA GLN A 289 -0.91 -15.92 -11.23
C GLN A 289 -1.64 -16.82 -10.23
N LEU A 290 -1.12 -16.97 -9.02
CA LEU A 290 -1.79 -17.75 -7.97
C LEU A 290 -3.14 -17.12 -7.61
N PRO A 291 -4.18 -17.93 -7.37
CA PRO A 291 -5.43 -17.45 -6.81
C PRO A 291 -5.20 -16.65 -5.52
N ARG A 292 -5.94 -15.55 -5.30
CA ARG A 292 -5.80 -14.70 -4.11
C ARG A 292 -5.88 -15.49 -2.79
N THR A 293 -6.77 -16.49 -2.73
CA THR A 293 -6.89 -17.40 -1.56
C THR A 293 -5.61 -18.15 -1.25
N GLU A 294 -4.85 -18.57 -2.28
CA GLU A 294 -3.56 -19.23 -2.11
C GLU A 294 -2.46 -18.26 -1.70
N GLN A 295 -2.43 -17.06 -2.30
CA GLN A 295 -1.53 -15.99 -1.87
C GLN A 295 -1.74 -15.67 -0.38
N LEU A 296 -2.99 -15.45 0.03
CA LEU A 296 -3.34 -15.20 1.44
C LEU A 296 -2.93 -16.34 2.35
N ARG A 297 -3.18 -17.59 1.95
CA ARG A 297 -2.77 -18.77 2.72
C ARG A 297 -1.26 -18.82 2.94
N ARG A 298 -0.47 -18.47 1.93
CA ARG A 298 1.00 -18.41 2.05
C ARG A 298 1.46 -17.26 2.94
N LYS A 299 0.84 -16.09 2.86
CA LYS A 299 1.10 -14.98 3.78
C LYS A 299 0.81 -15.38 5.23
N LEU A 300 -0.34 -16.01 5.50
CA LEU A 300 -0.72 -16.47 6.84
C LEU A 300 0.27 -17.48 7.44
N ARG A 301 0.90 -18.33 6.62
CA ARG A 301 1.94 -19.26 7.08
C ARG A 301 3.22 -18.58 7.56
N MET A 302 3.46 -17.33 7.15
CA MET A 302 4.61 -16.54 7.60
C MET A 302 4.39 -15.91 8.97
N LEU A 303 3.15 -15.81 9.43
CA LEU A 303 2.80 -15.33 10.76
C LEU A 303 2.95 -16.48 11.74
N GLN A 304 3.98 -16.45 12.58
CA GLN A 304 4.29 -17.44 13.60
C GLN A 304 3.97 -16.92 15.00
#